data_7bab40019f63f5ae7a1bcac0f7945943
#
_entry.id   7bab40019f63f5ae7a1bcac0f7945943
#
_cell.length_a   1.000
_cell.length_b   1.000
_cell.length_c   1.000
_cell.angle_alpha   90.00
_cell.angle_beta   90.00
_cell.angle_gamma   90.00
#
_symmetry.space_group_name_H-M   'P 1'
#
loop_
_entity.id
_entity.type
_entity.pdbx_description
1 polymer ?
#
loop_
_entity_poly.entity_id
_entity_poly.type
_entity_poly.pdbx_seq_one_letter_code
_entity_poly.pdbx_strand_id
1 'polypeptide(L)'
;MSTSAALVRTAEGRASEVDGTVRISASEVVGTEHLPPILARLRQRHPALTIELSLSNALDDLLQRKADIAIRMVRPEQQALVSKRIGSIRLGLHAHQAYLARRGTPVSLEELGRHDLIGYDVETPAIRAIAQHYPALTRSAFALRVDSDVAQLAAIRAGFGIGVCQVPIATSEPDLMRVLPDAFAVDLETWVVMHEDLRSSARCRAVFDALVEELAPLVHR
;
A
#
# COMPACT_ATOMS: atom_id res chain seq x y z
N MET A 1 7.34 10.29 -54.33
CA MET A 1 6.20 10.31 -53.38
C MET A 1 6.40 9.30 -52.22
N SER A 2 7.56 9.36 -51.53
CA SER A 2 7.89 8.39 -50.46
C SER A 2 8.16 9.00 -49.08
N THR A 3 8.30 10.32 -48.98
CA THR A 3 8.74 10.97 -47.72
C THR A 3 7.59 11.24 -46.75
N SER A 4 6.36 11.46 -47.25
CA SER A 4 5.17 11.75 -46.42
C SER A 4 4.69 10.51 -45.65
N ALA A 5 4.71 9.34 -46.27
CA ALA A 5 4.29 8.08 -45.63
C ALA A 5 5.29 7.58 -44.56
N ALA A 6 6.57 7.93 -44.69
CA ALA A 6 7.59 7.65 -43.69
C ALA A 6 7.43 8.55 -42.46
N LEU A 7 7.13 9.85 -42.67
CA LEU A 7 6.87 10.81 -41.60
C LEU A 7 5.59 10.47 -40.83
N VAL A 8 4.51 10.05 -41.50
CA VAL A 8 3.27 9.60 -40.86
C VAL A 8 3.50 8.34 -40.03
N ARG A 9 4.22 7.34 -40.53
CA ARG A 9 4.56 6.12 -39.77
C ARG A 9 5.49 6.40 -38.58
N THR A 10 6.41 7.38 -38.71
CA THR A 10 7.28 7.80 -37.58
C THR A 10 6.47 8.57 -36.53
N ALA A 11 5.48 9.36 -36.95
CA ALA A 11 4.56 10.06 -36.04
C ALA A 11 3.59 9.09 -35.35
N GLU A 12 3.06 8.10 -36.08
CA GLU A 12 2.19 7.05 -35.52
C GLU A 12 2.97 6.10 -34.58
N GLY A 13 4.23 5.77 -34.90
CA GLY A 13 5.12 5.00 -34.03
C GLY A 13 5.49 5.74 -32.74
N ARG A 14 5.64 7.07 -32.78
CA ARG A 14 5.87 7.91 -31.61
C ARG A 14 4.58 8.15 -30.78
N ALA A 15 3.42 8.15 -31.40
CA ALA A 15 2.13 8.30 -30.71
C ALA A 15 1.77 7.09 -29.81
N SER A 16 2.46 5.95 -29.98
CA SER A 16 2.27 4.75 -29.15
C SER A 16 3.32 4.59 -28.04
N GLU A 17 4.37 5.42 -28.01
CA GLU A 17 5.42 5.37 -27.02
C GLU A 17 4.97 6.05 -25.73
N VAL A 18 4.88 5.26 -24.64
CA VAL A 18 4.56 5.76 -23.30
C VAL A 18 5.83 6.39 -22.73
N ASP A 19 5.90 7.72 -22.79
CA ASP A 19 7.07 8.53 -22.39
C ASP A 19 6.70 9.64 -21.40
N GLY A 20 7.73 10.27 -20.81
CA GLY A 20 7.59 11.37 -19.88
C GLY A 20 7.48 10.92 -18.43
N THR A 21 7.04 11.84 -17.55
CA THR A 21 7.01 11.63 -16.11
C THR A 21 5.60 11.35 -15.63
N VAL A 22 5.46 10.37 -14.73
CA VAL A 22 4.23 10.11 -13.94
C VAL A 22 4.59 10.10 -12.47
N ARG A 23 3.88 10.92 -11.69
CA ARG A 23 4.03 10.98 -10.24
C ARG A 23 2.96 10.11 -9.57
N ILE A 24 3.42 9.16 -8.76
CA ILE A 24 2.58 8.22 -8.01
C ILE A 24 2.68 8.57 -6.52
N SER A 25 1.54 8.65 -5.83
CA SER A 25 1.49 8.72 -4.37
C SER A 25 0.90 7.43 -3.81
N ALA A 26 1.53 6.87 -2.79
CA ALA A 26 1.06 5.66 -2.13
C ALA A 26 1.25 5.76 -0.61
N SER A 27 0.50 4.93 0.15
CA SER A 27 0.81 4.73 1.57
C SER A 27 2.19 4.11 1.74
N GLU A 28 2.83 4.36 2.88
CA GLU A 28 4.22 3.94 3.13
C GLU A 28 4.42 2.44 2.85
N VAL A 29 3.60 1.57 3.41
CA VAL A 29 3.76 0.12 3.26
C VAL A 29 3.51 -0.33 1.82
N VAL A 30 2.47 0.19 1.15
CA VAL A 30 2.22 -0.17 -0.25
C VAL A 30 3.38 0.27 -1.14
N GLY A 31 3.88 1.49 -0.91
CA GLY A 31 4.96 2.06 -1.69
C GLY A 31 6.31 1.38 -1.49
N THR A 32 6.58 0.84 -0.31
CA THR A 32 7.87 0.17 0.00
C THR A 32 7.85 -1.33 -0.27
N GLU A 33 6.74 -2.01 0.00
CA GLU A 33 6.68 -3.47 -0.06
C GLU A 33 6.09 -4.01 -1.37
N HIS A 34 5.08 -3.32 -1.93
CA HIS A 34 4.35 -3.83 -3.09
C HIS A 34 4.72 -3.15 -4.41
N LEU A 35 4.95 -1.82 -4.41
CA LEU A 35 5.20 -1.10 -5.65
C LEU A 35 6.55 -1.39 -6.32
N PRO A 36 7.69 -1.58 -5.64
CA PRO A 36 8.99 -1.70 -6.30
C PRO A 36 9.04 -2.77 -7.40
N PRO A 37 8.56 -4.01 -7.21
CA PRO A 37 8.56 -5.00 -8.28
C PRO A 37 7.60 -4.65 -9.43
N ILE A 38 6.48 -3.98 -9.15
CA ILE A 38 5.52 -3.51 -10.16
C ILE A 38 6.17 -2.41 -11.02
N LEU A 39 6.80 -1.44 -10.37
CA LEU A 39 7.47 -0.33 -11.04
C LEU A 39 8.67 -0.80 -11.88
N ALA A 40 9.40 -1.83 -11.42
CA ALA A 40 10.47 -2.44 -12.19
C ALA A 40 9.96 -3.07 -13.50
N ARG A 41 8.85 -3.83 -13.45
CA ARG A 41 8.21 -4.39 -14.65
C ARG A 41 7.65 -3.32 -15.56
N LEU A 42 7.03 -2.28 -14.99
CA LEU A 42 6.51 -1.15 -15.75
C LEU A 42 7.64 -0.41 -16.50
N ARG A 43 8.78 -0.21 -15.85
CA ARG A 43 9.97 0.41 -16.46
C ARG A 43 10.56 -0.44 -17.59
N GLN A 44 10.53 -1.77 -17.46
CA GLN A 44 10.96 -2.68 -18.53
C GLN A 44 10.03 -2.60 -19.75
N ARG A 45 8.71 -2.50 -19.54
CA ARG A 45 7.71 -2.33 -20.62
C ARG A 45 7.77 -0.96 -21.28
N HIS A 46 8.11 0.08 -20.53
CA HIS A 46 8.13 1.48 -20.98
C HIS A 46 9.44 2.18 -20.60
N PRO A 47 10.54 1.92 -21.36
CA PRO A 47 11.86 2.46 -21.02
C PRO A 47 11.99 3.98 -21.05
N ALA A 48 11.12 4.69 -21.74
CA ALA A 48 11.08 6.15 -21.78
C ALA A 48 10.27 6.81 -20.65
N LEU A 49 9.58 5.99 -19.81
CA LEU A 49 8.78 6.48 -18.70
C LEU A 49 9.65 6.81 -17.48
N THR A 50 9.52 8.01 -16.93
CA THR A 50 10.08 8.39 -15.63
C THR A 50 8.99 8.28 -14.57
N ILE A 51 9.28 7.63 -13.46
CA ILE A 51 8.34 7.45 -12.34
C ILE A 51 8.88 8.22 -11.14
N GLU A 52 8.04 9.10 -10.59
CA GLU A 52 8.27 9.75 -9.31
C GLU A 52 7.35 9.12 -8.28
N LEU A 53 7.91 8.57 -7.21
CA LEU A 53 7.15 7.94 -6.13
C LEU A 53 7.21 8.79 -4.87
N SER A 54 6.04 9.19 -4.37
CA SER A 54 5.88 9.90 -3.10
C SER A 54 5.14 9.01 -2.12
N LEU A 55 5.69 8.81 -0.93
CA LEU A 55 5.07 8.01 0.12
C LEU A 55 4.40 8.94 1.13
N SER A 56 3.10 8.74 1.33
CA SER A 56 2.32 9.54 2.27
C SER A 56 1.04 8.79 2.67
N ASN A 57 0.80 8.71 3.97
CA ASN A 57 -0.47 8.23 4.51
C ASN A 57 -1.54 9.33 4.55
N ALA A 58 -1.20 10.58 4.18
CA ALA A 58 -2.13 11.71 4.10
C ALA A 58 -3.02 11.61 2.85
N LEU A 59 -4.29 12.00 2.99
CA LEU A 59 -5.29 11.96 1.90
C LEU A 59 -5.20 13.16 0.94
N ASP A 60 -4.51 14.23 1.32
CA ASP A 60 -4.57 15.53 0.66
C ASP A 60 -3.75 15.65 -0.65
N ASP A 61 -2.87 14.70 -0.95
CA ASP A 61 -1.91 14.80 -2.07
C ASP A 61 -2.56 14.86 -3.46
N LEU A 62 -3.68 14.17 -3.66
CA LEU A 62 -4.42 14.23 -4.93
C LEU A 62 -5.18 15.53 -5.12
N LEU A 63 -5.76 16.07 -4.03
CA LEU A 63 -6.49 17.34 -4.04
C LEU A 63 -5.59 18.52 -4.43
N GLN A 64 -4.35 18.49 -3.96
CA GLN A 64 -3.37 19.54 -4.24
C GLN A 64 -2.63 19.33 -5.58
N ARG A 65 -3.07 18.37 -6.42
CA ARG A 65 -2.41 17.97 -7.67
C ARG A 65 -0.91 17.64 -7.48
N LYS A 66 -0.54 17.12 -6.32
CA LYS A 66 0.84 16.71 -6.03
C LYS A 66 1.19 15.35 -6.61
N ALA A 67 0.20 14.58 -7.09
CA ALA A 67 0.38 13.31 -7.74
C ALA A 67 -0.58 13.17 -8.92
N ASP A 68 -0.17 12.44 -9.96
CA ASP A 68 -0.99 12.08 -11.11
C ASP A 68 -1.90 10.89 -10.79
N ILE A 69 -1.35 9.91 -10.07
CA ILE A 69 -2.04 8.68 -9.65
C ILE A 69 -1.77 8.45 -8.17
N ALA A 70 -2.77 7.97 -7.43
CA ALA A 70 -2.59 7.58 -6.05
C ALA A 70 -3.17 6.20 -5.75
N ILE A 71 -2.51 5.48 -4.83
CA ILE A 71 -3.03 4.27 -4.21
C ILE A 71 -3.46 4.64 -2.78
N ARG A 72 -4.74 4.38 -2.47
CA ARG A 72 -5.35 4.79 -1.18
C ARG A 72 -6.10 3.64 -0.54
N MET A 73 -6.06 3.60 0.81
CA MET A 73 -6.73 2.59 1.63
C MET A 73 -8.09 3.07 2.15
N VAL A 74 -8.63 4.13 1.56
CA VAL A 74 -9.96 4.67 1.84
C VAL A 74 -10.63 5.07 0.53
N ARG A 75 -11.95 5.04 0.52
CA ARG A 75 -12.74 5.46 -0.65
C ARG A 75 -12.53 6.96 -0.91
N PRO A 76 -12.17 7.36 -2.14
CA PRO A 76 -12.12 8.76 -2.50
C PRO A 76 -13.54 9.35 -2.57
N GLU A 77 -13.75 10.53 -1.98
CA GLU A 77 -15.07 11.18 -1.94
C GLU A 77 -15.26 12.24 -3.03
N GLN A 78 -14.23 12.54 -3.83
CA GLN A 78 -14.23 13.67 -4.75
C GLN A 78 -14.76 13.29 -6.13
N GLN A 79 -15.59 14.16 -6.72
CA GLN A 79 -16.28 13.95 -7.99
C GLN A 79 -15.37 14.03 -9.22
N ALA A 80 -14.23 14.75 -9.16
CA ALA A 80 -13.29 14.94 -10.29
C ALA A 80 -12.24 13.81 -10.43
N LEU A 81 -12.45 12.67 -9.78
CA LEU A 81 -11.51 11.58 -9.76
C LEU A 81 -12.05 10.33 -10.47
N VAL A 82 -11.20 9.76 -11.33
CA VAL A 82 -11.38 8.39 -11.82
C VAL A 82 -10.83 7.45 -10.74
N SER A 83 -11.69 6.66 -10.15
CA SER A 83 -11.32 5.73 -9.08
C SER A 83 -11.70 4.30 -9.42
N LYS A 84 -10.79 3.37 -9.15
CA LYS A 84 -11.00 1.94 -9.29
C LYS A 84 -10.77 1.26 -7.95
N ARG A 85 -11.84 0.68 -7.36
CA ARG A 85 -11.69 -0.22 -6.23
C ARG A 85 -11.10 -1.54 -6.75
N ILE A 86 -9.98 -1.96 -6.18
CA ILE A 86 -9.33 -3.22 -6.56
C ILE A 86 -9.65 -4.35 -5.59
N GLY A 87 -10.06 -4.04 -4.37
CA GLY A 87 -10.43 -5.01 -3.33
C GLY A 87 -10.11 -4.49 -1.94
N SER A 88 -9.81 -5.38 -1.03
CA SER A 88 -9.38 -5.04 0.34
C SER A 88 -8.12 -5.80 0.72
N ILE A 89 -7.16 -5.12 1.33
CA ILE A 89 -5.98 -5.74 1.94
C ILE A 89 -6.29 -6.02 3.41
N ARG A 90 -6.12 -7.28 3.82
CA ARG A 90 -6.34 -7.67 5.21
C ARG A 90 -5.14 -7.37 6.07
N LEU A 91 -5.38 -6.70 7.19
CA LEU A 91 -4.44 -6.56 8.30
C LEU A 91 -4.63 -7.71 9.31
N GLY A 92 -3.54 -8.14 9.92
CA GLY A 92 -3.52 -9.13 10.98
C GLY A 92 -2.46 -8.82 12.02
N LEU A 93 -2.59 -9.43 13.20
CA LEU A 93 -1.52 -9.44 14.19
C LEU A 93 -0.45 -10.43 13.76
N HIS A 94 0.80 -10.03 13.80
CA HIS A 94 1.95 -10.85 13.43
C HIS A 94 3.12 -10.64 14.40
N ALA A 95 3.93 -11.67 14.51
CA ALA A 95 5.19 -11.61 15.25
C ALA A 95 6.22 -12.53 14.58
N HIS A 96 7.50 -12.21 14.77
CA HIS A 96 8.57 -13.08 14.32
C HIS A 96 8.59 -14.38 15.17
N GLN A 97 8.82 -15.53 14.53
CA GLN A 97 8.82 -16.84 15.19
C GLN A 97 9.78 -16.89 16.40
N ALA A 98 10.95 -16.25 16.32
CA ALA A 98 11.90 -16.21 17.43
C ALA A 98 11.37 -15.42 18.65
N TYR A 99 10.52 -14.41 18.44
CA TYR A 99 9.82 -13.74 19.55
C TYR A 99 8.84 -14.71 20.22
N LEU A 100 8.00 -15.37 19.44
CA LEU A 100 7.01 -16.31 19.96
C LEU A 100 7.67 -17.51 20.68
N ALA A 101 8.81 -17.98 20.19
CA ALA A 101 9.57 -19.04 20.86
C ALA A 101 10.06 -18.64 22.27
N ARG A 102 10.34 -17.35 22.50
CA ARG A 102 10.78 -16.83 23.82
C ARG A 102 9.62 -16.48 24.76
N ARG A 103 8.52 -15.95 24.20
CA ARG A 103 7.44 -15.32 24.98
C ARG A 103 6.14 -16.13 24.99
N GLY A 104 6.07 -17.18 24.17
CA GLY A 104 4.83 -17.91 23.91
C GLY A 104 3.96 -17.25 22.83
N THR A 105 2.95 -18.00 22.40
CA THR A 105 1.94 -17.50 21.44
C THR A 105 0.65 -17.24 22.19
N PRO A 106 0.10 -16.00 22.17
CA PRO A 106 -1.15 -15.71 22.85
C PRO A 106 -2.31 -16.46 22.20
N VAL A 107 -3.23 -16.97 23.01
CA VAL A 107 -4.42 -17.71 22.56
C VAL A 107 -5.70 -16.86 22.64
N SER A 108 -5.64 -15.67 23.24
CA SER A 108 -6.76 -14.73 23.30
C SER A 108 -6.28 -13.26 23.22
N LEU A 109 -7.21 -12.34 22.96
CA LEU A 109 -6.88 -10.89 22.94
C LEU A 109 -6.45 -10.37 24.32
N GLU A 110 -6.96 -10.95 25.42
CA GLU A 110 -6.58 -10.57 26.79
C GLU A 110 -5.12 -10.92 27.08
N GLU A 111 -4.61 -12.01 26.51
CA GLU A 111 -3.21 -12.42 26.69
C GLU A 111 -2.23 -11.47 25.97
N LEU A 112 -2.67 -10.66 25.00
CA LEU A 112 -1.83 -9.63 24.39
C LEU A 112 -1.22 -8.68 25.42
N GLY A 113 -1.92 -8.42 26.55
CA GLY A 113 -1.40 -7.59 27.64
C GLY A 113 -0.14 -8.13 28.33
N ARG A 114 0.25 -9.38 28.06
CA ARG A 114 1.48 -10.03 28.57
C ARG A 114 2.63 -10.01 27.56
N HIS A 115 2.38 -9.44 26.38
CA HIS A 115 3.34 -9.37 25.28
C HIS A 115 3.82 -7.96 25.02
N ASP A 116 4.98 -7.85 24.38
CA ASP A 116 5.50 -6.58 23.90
C ASP A 116 4.76 -6.21 22.61
N LEU A 117 3.87 -5.23 22.68
CA LEU A 117 3.08 -4.79 21.55
C LEU A 117 3.76 -3.63 20.82
N ILE A 118 3.64 -3.64 19.49
CA ILE A 118 4.11 -2.58 18.59
C ILE A 118 2.88 -1.86 18.06
N GLY A 119 2.87 -0.52 18.15
CA GLY A 119 1.78 0.27 17.62
C GLY A 119 2.13 1.74 17.42
N TYR A 120 1.13 2.55 17.26
CA TYR A 120 1.22 3.97 16.95
C TYR A 120 1.57 4.84 18.17
N ASP A 121 2.21 5.99 17.92
CA ASP A 121 2.38 7.05 18.92
C ASP A 121 1.26 8.09 18.80
N VAL A 122 0.90 8.52 17.59
CA VAL A 122 -0.19 9.45 17.31
C VAL A 122 -1.45 8.70 16.86
N GLU A 123 -2.56 8.95 17.56
CA GLU A 123 -3.85 8.34 17.26
C GLU A 123 -4.57 9.11 16.15
N THR A 124 -4.62 8.56 14.96
CA THR A 124 -5.41 9.10 13.84
C THR A 124 -6.90 8.70 13.96
N PRO A 125 -7.83 9.37 13.25
CA PRO A 125 -9.25 8.96 13.24
C PRO A 125 -9.44 7.49 12.78
N ALA A 126 -8.67 7.02 11.80
CA ALA A 126 -8.71 5.64 11.32
C ALA A 126 -8.24 4.65 12.40
N ILE A 127 -7.14 4.95 13.08
CA ILE A 127 -6.63 4.15 14.20
C ILE A 127 -7.65 4.10 15.32
N ARG A 128 -8.27 5.23 15.66
CA ARG A 128 -9.31 5.31 16.70
C ARG A 128 -10.51 4.42 16.37
N ALA A 129 -10.96 4.44 15.12
CA ALA A 129 -12.06 3.57 14.69
C ALA A 129 -11.74 2.08 14.84
N ILE A 130 -10.50 1.68 14.56
CA ILE A 130 -10.04 0.30 14.77
C ILE A 130 -9.94 -0.01 16.27
N ALA A 131 -9.31 0.86 17.05
CA ALA A 131 -9.09 0.66 18.49
C ALA A 131 -10.39 0.50 19.29
N GLN A 132 -11.49 1.11 18.86
CA GLN A 132 -12.82 0.92 19.47
C GLN A 132 -13.28 -0.55 19.47
N HIS A 133 -12.86 -1.33 18.49
CA HIS A 133 -13.20 -2.75 18.39
C HIS A 133 -12.17 -3.68 19.07
N TYR A 134 -10.99 -3.14 19.38
CA TYR A 134 -9.87 -3.90 19.95
C TYR A 134 -9.26 -3.16 21.16
N PRO A 135 -9.93 -3.17 22.32
CA PRO A 135 -9.51 -2.40 23.50
C PRO A 135 -8.15 -2.81 24.08
N ALA A 136 -7.63 -3.98 23.72
CA ALA A 136 -6.26 -4.39 24.05
C ALA A 136 -5.19 -3.62 23.27
N LEU A 137 -5.52 -3.00 22.14
CA LEU A 137 -4.59 -2.29 21.25
C LEU A 137 -4.68 -0.77 21.46
N THR A 138 -4.42 -0.32 22.68
CA THR A 138 -4.38 1.09 23.04
C THR A 138 -2.95 1.61 23.07
N ARG A 139 -2.79 2.92 22.88
CA ARG A 139 -1.47 3.59 22.95
C ARG A 139 -0.68 3.24 24.22
N SER A 140 -1.35 3.12 25.37
CA SER A 140 -0.70 2.78 26.65
C SER A 140 -0.20 1.34 26.72
N ALA A 141 -0.78 0.43 25.94
CA ALA A 141 -0.36 -0.99 25.91
C ALA A 141 0.88 -1.22 25.02
N PHE A 142 1.25 -0.28 24.15
CA PHE A 142 2.38 -0.48 23.25
C PHE A 142 3.72 -0.26 23.94
N ALA A 143 4.57 -1.29 23.87
CA ALA A 143 5.96 -1.26 24.32
C ALA A 143 6.86 -0.48 23.33
N LEU A 144 6.53 -0.53 22.02
CA LEU A 144 7.10 0.33 20.99
C LEU A 144 5.98 1.18 20.37
N ARG A 145 6.19 2.49 20.36
CA ARG A 145 5.29 3.48 19.76
C ARG A 145 6.00 4.19 18.64
N VAL A 146 5.47 4.11 17.43
CA VAL A 146 6.07 4.70 16.24
C VAL A 146 5.01 5.04 15.20
N ASP A 147 5.13 6.19 14.54
CA ASP A 147 4.13 6.70 13.59
C ASP A 147 4.35 6.22 12.15
N SER A 148 5.48 5.57 11.87
CA SER A 148 5.76 4.98 10.56
C SER A 148 5.34 3.52 10.53
N ASP A 149 4.41 3.18 9.63
CA ASP A 149 3.96 1.80 9.40
C ASP A 149 5.11 0.89 8.92
N VAL A 150 6.07 1.46 8.18
CA VAL A 150 7.29 0.73 7.75
C VAL A 150 8.19 0.42 8.92
N ALA A 151 8.34 1.35 9.88
CA ALA A 151 9.12 1.11 11.07
C ALA A 151 8.43 0.08 12.00
N GLN A 152 7.09 0.06 12.08
CA GLN A 152 6.35 -1.00 12.77
C GLN A 152 6.63 -2.36 12.15
N LEU A 153 6.53 -2.48 10.82
CA LEU A 153 6.84 -3.72 10.10
C LEU A 153 8.28 -4.19 10.32
N ALA A 154 9.24 -3.26 10.27
CA ALA A 154 10.65 -3.55 10.56
C ALA A 154 10.85 -4.07 11.99
N ALA A 155 10.14 -3.52 12.98
CA ALA A 155 10.19 -3.99 14.37
C ALA A 155 9.58 -5.40 14.53
N ILE A 156 8.50 -5.71 13.82
CA ILE A 156 7.92 -7.07 13.78
C ILE A 156 8.96 -8.05 13.21
N ARG A 157 9.57 -7.72 12.07
CA ARG A 157 10.63 -8.51 11.41
C ARG A 157 11.85 -8.74 12.31
N ALA A 158 12.20 -7.75 13.10
CA ALA A 158 13.31 -7.83 14.07
C ALA A 158 12.96 -8.68 15.31
N GLY A 159 11.72 -9.13 15.49
CA GLY A 159 11.29 -9.90 16.65
C GLY A 159 11.20 -9.07 17.93
N PHE A 160 10.87 -7.77 17.81
CA PHE A 160 10.62 -6.91 18.97
C PHE A 160 9.38 -7.37 19.73
N GLY A 161 8.29 -7.68 19.01
CA GLY A 161 7.02 -8.02 19.62
C GLY A 161 5.94 -8.37 18.60
N ILE A 162 4.68 -8.23 19.02
CA ILE A 162 3.49 -8.44 18.22
C ILE A 162 3.00 -7.09 17.68
N GLY A 163 2.80 -7.00 16.39
CA GLY A 163 2.28 -5.79 15.75
C GLY A 163 1.29 -6.10 14.63
N VAL A 164 0.63 -5.07 14.12
CA VAL A 164 -0.29 -5.16 12.98
C VAL A 164 0.47 -4.96 11.68
N CYS A 165 0.35 -5.88 10.75
CA CYS A 165 0.83 -5.69 9.38
C CYS A 165 -0.11 -6.34 8.36
N GLN A 166 0.14 -6.09 7.09
CA GLN A 166 -0.63 -6.65 5.99
C GLN A 166 -0.38 -8.16 5.87
N VAL A 167 -1.46 -8.96 5.84
CA VAL A 167 -1.39 -10.42 5.73
C VAL A 167 -0.62 -10.87 4.48
N PRO A 168 -0.79 -10.27 3.28
CA PRO A 168 -0.02 -10.67 2.10
C PRO A 168 1.51 -10.54 2.29
N ILE A 169 1.98 -9.53 3.02
CA ILE A 169 3.40 -9.36 3.34
C ILE A 169 3.86 -10.51 4.24
N ALA A 170 3.19 -10.71 5.37
CA ALA A 170 3.56 -11.75 6.32
C ALA A 170 3.51 -13.16 5.70
N THR A 171 2.55 -13.42 4.80
CA THR A 171 2.46 -14.72 4.11
C THR A 171 3.66 -14.99 3.20
N SER A 172 4.31 -13.95 2.67
CA SER A 172 5.52 -14.10 1.84
C SER A 172 6.81 -14.26 2.67
N GLU A 173 6.74 -14.09 3.99
CA GLU A 173 7.88 -14.14 4.91
C GLU A 173 7.74 -15.34 5.89
N PRO A 174 8.53 -16.40 5.72
CA PRO A 174 8.37 -17.65 6.49
C PRO A 174 8.60 -17.48 8.00
N ASP A 175 9.32 -16.40 8.40
CA ASP A 175 9.61 -16.13 9.80
C ASP A 175 8.51 -15.32 10.51
N LEU A 176 7.54 -14.78 9.77
CA LEU A 176 6.42 -14.04 10.32
C LEU A 176 5.20 -14.94 10.54
N MET A 177 4.82 -15.10 11.78
CA MET A 177 3.70 -15.93 12.19
C MET A 177 2.47 -15.07 12.47
N ARG A 178 1.33 -15.46 11.92
CA ARG A 178 0.05 -14.81 12.23
C ARG A 178 -0.41 -15.22 13.63
N VAL A 179 -0.81 -14.22 14.42
CA VAL A 179 -1.27 -14.37 15.80
C VAL A 179 -2.76 -14.04 15.85
N LEU A 180 -3.56 -14.85 16.53
CA LEU A 180 -4.99 -14.67 16.75
C LEU A 180 -5.78 -14.40 15.44
N PRO A 181 -5.66 -15.25 14.40
CA PRO A 181 -6.24 -14.98 13.08
C PRO A 181 -7.76 -14.80 13.07
N ASP A 182 -8.46 -15.47 14.00
CA ASP A 182 -9.92 -15.42 14.11
C ASP A 182 -10.41 -14.31 15.05
N ALA A 183 -9.53 -13.78 15.90
CA ALA A 183 -9.87 -12.74 16.88
C ALA A 183 -9.52 -11.33 16.41
N PHE A 184 -8.58 -11.18 15.46
CA PHE A 184 -8.19 -9.90 14.90
C PHE A 184 -8.08 -9.94 13.38
N ALA A 185 -8.90 -9.15 12.71
CA ALA A 185 -8.78 -8.88 11.27
C ALA A 185 -9.41 -7.51 10.95
N VAL A 186 -8.71 -6.71 10.16
CA VAL A 186 -9.21 -5.43 9.64
C VAL A 186 -8.98 -5.41 8.13
N ASP A 187 -10.02 -5.14 7.37
CA ASP A 187 -9.95 -5.05 5.92
C ASP A 187 -9.86 -3.59 5.49
N LEU A 188 -8.77 -3.23 4.81
CA LEU A 188 -8.56 -1.91 4.26
C LEU A 188 -8.93 -1.91 2.78
N GLU A 189 -9.98 -1.17 2.42
CA GLU A 189 -10.34 -0.97 1.02
C GLU A 189 -9.16 -0.38 0.26
N THR A 190 -8.86 -0.93 -0.92
CA THR A 190 -7.75 -0.46 -1.74
C THR A 190 -8.25 0.08 -3.06
N TRP A 191 -7.85 1.31 -3.34
CA TRP A 191 -8.28 2.09 -4.49
C TRP A 191 -7.08 2.61 -5.27
N VAL A 192 -7.15 2.54 -6.61
CA VAL A 192 -6.28 3.27 -7.52
C VAL A 192 -7.06 4.46 -8.06
N VAL A 193 -6.49 5.64 -7.98
CA VAL A 193 -7.17 6.91 -8.25
C VAL A 193 -6.31 7.80 -9.12
N MET A 194 -6.89 8.47 -10.11
CA MET A 194 -6.23 9.54 -10.88
C MET A 194 -7.20 10.69 -11.14
N HIS A 195 -6.68 11.88 -11.46
CA HIS A 195 -7.52 13.01 -11.84
C HIS A 195 -8.17 12.75 -13.22
N GLU A 196 -9.43 13.16 -13.40
CA GLU A 196 -10.19 12.92 -14.64
C GLU A 196 -9.49 13.52 -15.88
N ASP A 197 -8.89 14.69 -15.76
CA ASP A 197 -8.12 15.36 -16.81
C ASP A 197 -6.97 14.49 -17.38
N LEU A 198 -6.47 13.55 -16.61
CA LEU A 198 -5.36 12.66 -16.99
C LEU A 198 -5.82 11.40 -17.72
N ARG A 199 -7.14 11.18 -17.84
CA ARG A 199 -7.72 10.00 -18.49
C ARG A 199 -7.29 9.85 -19.97
N SER A 200 -7.04 10.96 -20.67
CA SER A 200 -6.57 10.97 -22.06
C SER A 200 -5.05 10.80 -22.20
N SER A 201 -4.28 10.94 -21.11
CA SER A 201 -2.84 10.78 -21.11
C SER A 201 -2.44 9.31 -21.24
N ALA A 202 -1.76 8.94 -22.33
CA ALA A 202 -1.34 7.56 -22.58
C ALA A 202 -0.44 7.03 -21.46
N ARG A 203 0.52 7.83 -20.96
CA ARG A 203 1.40 7.44 -19.86
C ARG A 203 0.66 7.21 -18.53
N CYS A 204 -0.28 8.12 -18.18
CA CYS A 204 -1.04 7.98 -16.95
C CYS A 204 -1.97 6.76 -17.00
N ARG A 205 -2.58 6.49 -18.16
CA ARG A 205 -3.41 5.31 -18.37
C ARG A 205 -2.59 4.03 -18.26
N ALA A 206 -1.43 3.93 -18.92
CA ALA A 206 -0.58 2.75 -18.88
C ALA A 206 -0.13 2.44 -17.43
N VAL A 207 0.23 3.46 -16.65
CA VAL A 207 0.59 3.30 -15.24
C VAL A 207 -0.62 2.91 -14.40
N PHE A 208 -1.76 3.56 -14.59
CA PHE A 208 -3.01 3.26 -13.86
C PHE A 208 -3.45 1.80 -14.08
N ASP A 209 -3.50 1.36 -15.33
CA ASP A 209 -3.93 0.01 -15.70
C ASP A 209 -2.97 -1.05 -15.13
N ALA A 210 -1.65 -0.80 -15.21
CA ALA A 210 -0.64 -1.67 -14.63
C ALA A 210 -0.78 -1.78 -13.10
N LEU A 211 -1.03 -0.68 -12.40
CA LEU A 211 -1.25 -0.69 -10.95
C LEU A 211 -2.51 -1.46 -10.58
N VAL A 212 -3.61 -1.28 -11.31
CA VAL A 212 -4.87 -2.01 -11.08
C VAL A 212 -4.66 -3.51 -11.26
N GLU A 213 -4.00 -3.92 -12.35
CA GLU A 213 -3.77 -5.32 -12.67
C GLU A 213 -2.83 -5.99 -11.67
N GLU A 214 -1.70 -5.35 -11.38
CA GLU A 214 -0.63 -5.97 -10.61
C GLU A 214 -0.83 -5.90 -9.09
N LEU A 215 -1.69 -5.00 -8.59
CA LEU A 215 -2.12 -5.00 -7.18
C LEU A 215 -3.30 -5.95 -6.92
N ALA A 216 -4.02 -6.38 -7.94
CA ALA A 216 -5.19 -7.26 -7.78
C ALA A 216 -4.90 -8.58 -7.03
N PRO A 217 -3.74 -9.25 -7.18
CA PRO A 217 -3.42 -10.46 -6.42
C PRO A 217 -3.23 -10.25 -4.91
N LEU A 218 -2.99 -9.01 -4.47
CA LEU A 218 -2.75 -8.68 -3.06
C LEU A 218 -4.05 -8.47 -2.26
N VAL A 219 -5.16 -8.33 -2.96
CA VAL A 219 -6.47 -7.99 -2.37
C VAL A 219 -7.44 -9.16 -2.46
N HIS A 220 -8.36 -9.22 -1.50
CA HIS A 220 -9.54 -10.08 -1.60
C HIS A 220 -10.77 -9.22 -1.97
N ARG A 221 -11.73 -9.84 -2.62
CA ARG A 221 -12.97 -9.20 -3.09
C ARG A 221 -14.02 -9.10 -2.01
#